data_f2b1c5e28abdda93335b04f4042dbc17
#
_entry.id   f2b1c5e28abdda93335b04f4042dbc17
#
_cell.length_a   1.000
_cell.length_b   1.000
_cell.length_c   1.000
_cell.angle_alpha   90.00
_cell.angle_beta   90.00
_cell.angle_gamma   90.00
#
_symmetry.space_group_name_H-M   'P 1'
#
loop_
_entity.id
_entity.type
_entity.pdbx_description
1 polymer ?
#
loop_
_entity_poly.entity_id
_entity_poly.type
_entity_poly.pdbx_seq_one_letter_code
_entity_poly.pdbx_strand_id
1 'polypeptide(L)'
;GAGEYAESVYDSMAKEEYDLIGFVDEYKKGYHMGKPILAAAIEEVFNFRDYAYFISIGDTEPRKRQFEAVKRLGLETINIIDKTALISDSVKIGTGNFIGKMAVINIGTVIGDNNMVNSKSLIEHHCTIMNHTRIATATVMNGDVVVEDGAYLGSMACCIGQQRLGEFSIIGAGAVVLGDIEPHCTAVGVPAKVIKRRADR
;
A
#
# COMPACT_ATOMS: atom_id res chain seq x y z
N GLY A 1 -8.42 -4.70 -10.05
CA GLY A 1 -9.66 -4.13 -9.47
C GLY A 1 -10.06 -2.80 -10.10
N ALA A 2 -11.36 -2.57 -10.23
CA ALA A 2 -11.95 -1.36 -10.83
C ALA A 2 -12.83 -0.61 -9.80
N GLY A 3 -12.37 -0.53 -8.55
CA GLY A 3 -13.03 0.21 -7.47
C GLY A 3 -12.62 1.69 -7.44
N GLU A 4 -13.17 2.45 -6.48
CA GLU A 4 -12.83 3.88 -6.27
C GLU A 4 -11.33 4.10 -5.97
N TYR A 5 -10.68 3.13 -5.34
CA TYR A 5 -9.25 3.22 -5.11
C TYR A 5 -8.44 3.19 -6.42
N ALA A 6 -8.92 2.49 -7.45
CA ALA A 6 -8.29 2.50 -8.76
C ALA A 6 -8.28 3.90 -9.40
N GLU A 7 -9.28 4.72 -9.11
CA GLU A 7 -9.35 6.11 -9.59
C GLU A 7 -8.23 6.96 -8.98
N SER A 8 -8.01 6.82 -7.66
CA SER A 8 -6.91 7.51 -6.96
C SER A 8 -5.54 7.09 -7.47
N VAL A 9 -5.36 5.79 -7.75
CA VAL A 9 -4.12 5.24 -8.32
C VAL A 9 -3.90 5.80 -9.74
N TYR A 10 -4.93 5.78 -10.58
CA TYR A 10 -4.84 6.30 -11.95
C TYR A 10 -4.56 7.82 -11.98
N ASP A 11 -5.12 8.57 -11.05
CA ASP A 11 -4.87 10.02 -10.94
C ASP A 11 -3.40 10.34 -10.60
N SER A 12 -2.72 9.45 -9.89
CA SER A 12 -1.30 9.56 -9.52
C SER A 12 -0.33 8.87 -10.49
N MET A 13 -0.85 8.13 -11.48
CA MET A 13 -0.03 7.40 -12.44
C MET A 13 0.69 8.36 -13.40
N ALA A 14 1.98 8.11 -13.65
CA ALA A 14 2.77 8.82 -14.66
C ALA A 14 2.29 8.41 -16.07
N LYS A 15 1.40 9.21 -16.65
CA LYS A 15 0.73 8.92 -17.93
C LYS A 15 1.64 9.11 -19.14
N GLU A 16 2.79 9.71 -18.93
CA GLU A 16 3.88 9.82 -19.90
C GLU A 16 4.72 8.53 -19.98
N GLU A 17 4.72 7.70 -18.91
CA GLU A 17 5.47 6.46 -18.83
C GLU A 17 4.60 5.23 -19.07
N TYR A 18 3.32 5.29 -18.65
CA TYR A 18 2.40 4.17 -18.67
C TYR A 18 1.09 4.50 -19.39
N ASP A 19 0.63 3.59 -20.24
CA ASP A 19 -0.72 3.63 -20.77
C ASP A 19 -1.60 2.59 -20.06
N LEU A 20 -2.67 3.04 -19.44
CA LEU A 20 -3.67 2.15 -18.87
C LEU A 20 -4.49 1.49 -19.98
N ILE A 21 -4.28 0.20 -20.20
CA ILE A 21 -4.98 -0.58 -21.23
C ILE A 21 -6.41 -0.91 -20.78
N GLY A 22 -6.59 -1.26 -19.52
CA GLY A 22 -7.89 -1.61 -18.94
C GLY A 22 -7.80 -2.17 -17.54
N PHE A 23 -8.89 -2.73 -17.08
CA PHE A 23 -9.01 -3.31 -15.75
C PHE A 23 -9.32 -4.80 -15.82
N VAL A 24 -8.91 -5.54 -14.79
CA VAL A 24 -9.37 -6.88 -14.50
C VAL A 24 -10.18 -6.80 -13.21
N ASP A 25 -11.46 -7.23 -13.25
CA ASP A 25 -12.36 -7.19 -12.10
C ASP A 25 -13.38 -8.31 -12.15
N GLU A 26 -13.45 -9.10 -11.08
CA GLU A 26 -14.33 -10.28 -11.00
C GLU A 26 -15.83 -9.92 -11.05
N TYR A 27 -16.19 -8.74 -10.54
CA TYR A 27 -17.58 -8.36 -10.33
C TYR A 27 -18.09 -7.30 -11.31
N LYS A 28 -17.20 -6.47 -11.84
CA LYS A 28 -17.55 -5.40 -12.76
C LYS A 28 -17.36 -5.81 -14.22
N LYS A 29 -18.17 -5.22 -15.10
CA LYS A 29 -18.12 -5.41 -16.55
C LYS A 29 -18.26 -4.08 -17.27
N GLY A 30 -17.94 -4.06 -18.56
CA GLY A 30 -18.07 -2.86 -19.40
C GLY A 30 -16.87 -1.93 -19.26
N TYR A 31 -17.08 -0.74 -18.75
CA TYR A 31 -16.03 0.28 -18.69
C TYR A 31 -15.93 0.88 -17.28
N HIS A 32 -14.72 1.27 -16.91
CA HIS A 32 -14.40 2.06 -15.72
C HIS A 32 -13.44 3.17 -16.13
N MET A 33 -13.71 4.41 -15.77
CA MET A 33 -12.89 5.59 -16.15
C MET A 33 -12.60 5.68 -17.67
N GLY A 34 -13.54 5.27 -18.51
CA GLY A 34 -13.38 5.24 -19.97
C GLY A 34 -12.48 4.14 -20.52
N LYS A 35 -11.94 3.26 -19.68
CA LYS A 35 -11.14 2.10 -20.07
C LYS A 35 -11.92 0.80 -19.88
N PRO A 36 -11.73 -0.22 -20.73
CA PRO A 36 -12.51 -1.45 -20.66
C PRO A 36 -12.16 -2.30 -19.43
N ILE A 37 -13.15 -3.04 -18.93
CA ILE A 37 -12.90 -4.17 -18.05
C ILE A 37 -12.68 -5.37 -18.95
N LEU A 38 -11.41 -5.82 -19.04
CA LEU A 38 -10.92 -6.77 -20.02
C LEU A 38 -11.37 -8.20 -19.73
N ALA A 39 -11.39 -8.58 -18.45
CA ALA A 39 -11.69 -9.94 -18.01
C ALA A 39 -12.06 -9.98 -16.53
N ALA A 40 -12.60 -11.12 -16.09
CA ALA A 40 -12.81 -11.41 -14.66
C ALA A 40 -11.52 -11.89 -13.97
N ALA A 41 -10.66 -12.62 -14.70
CA ALA A 41 -9.37 -13.09 -14.21
C ALA A 41 -8.24 -12.68 -15.17
N ILE A 42 -7.01 -12.61 -14.65
CA ILE A 42 -5.85 -12.13 -15.43
C ILE A 42 -5.56 -13.06 -16.61
N GLU A 43 -5.67 -14.36 -16.41
CA GLU A 43 -5.41 -15.38 -17.42
C GLU A 43 -6.39 -15.36 -18.60
N GLU A 44 -7.52 -14.69 -18.45
CA GLU A 44 -8.52 -14.49 -19.51
C GLU A 44 -8.20 -13.27 -20.39
N VAL A 45 -7.26 -12.41 -19.99
CA VAL A 45 -6.83 -11.26 -20.78
C VAL A 45 -6.00 -11.74 -21.95
N PHE A 46 -6.35 -11.31 -23.16
CA PHE A 46 -5.56 -11.63 -24.36
C PHE A 46 -4.13 -11.12 -24.22
N ASN A 47 -3.14 -11.99 -24.45
CA ASN A 47 -1.71 -11.68 -24.27
C ASN A 47 -1.37 -11.15 -22.87
N PHE A 48 -1.98 -11.67 -21.83
CA PHE A 48 -1.81 -11.20 -20.45
C PHE A 48 -0.35 -11.13 -19.97
N ARG A 49 0.57 -11.82 -20.62
CA ARG A 49 2.00 -11.81 -20.31
C ARG A 49 2.74 -10.60 -20.87
N ASP A 50 2.12 -9.85 -21.77
CA ASP A 50 2.74 -8.68 -22.42
C ASP A 50 2.50 -7.39 -21.65
N TYR A 51 1.79 -7.46 -20.51
CA TYR A 51 1.42 -6.31 -19.70
C TYR A 51 2.10 -6.32 -18.33
N ALA A 52 2.34 -5.12 -17.81
CA ALA A 52 2.67 -4.93 -16.41
C ALA A 52 1.38 -4.65 -15.58
N TYR A 53 1.39 -5.04 -14.33
CA TYR A 53 0.21 -5.03 -13.46
C TYR A 53 0.40 -4.16 -12.23
N PHE A 54 -0.69 -3.55 -11.80
CA PHE A 54 -0.82 -2.91 -10.50
C PHE A 54 -2.10 -3.37 -9.81
N ILE A 55 -2.03 -3.68 -8.51
CA ILE A 55 -3.16 -4.20 -7.75
C ILE A 55 -3.89 -3.06 -7.04
N SER A 56 -4.91 -2.51 -7.67
CA SER A 56 -5.72 -1.38 -7.17
C SER A 56 -6.88 -1.83 -6.27
N ILE A 57 -6.56 -2.60 -5.22
CA ILE A 57 -7.50 -3.07 -4.19
C ILE A 57 -7.14 -2.42 -2.86
N GLY A 58 -8.10 -1.73 -2.22
CA GLY A 58 -7.85 -1.01 -0.97
C GLY A 58 -7.62 -1.93 0.24
N ASP A 59 -8.38 -3.01 0.35
CA ASP A 59 -8.29 -3.94 1.47
C ASP A 59 -7.04 -4.83 1.40
N THR A 60 -6.34 -4.96 2.53
CA THR A 60 -5.03 -5.62 2.61
C THR A 60 -5.08 -7.08 2.18
N GLU A 61 -6.00 -7.89 2.71
CA GLU A 61 -6.06 -9.31 2.42
C GLU A 61 -6.39 -9.62 0.94
N PRO A 62 -7.44 -9.04 0.33
CA PRO A 62 -7.69 -9.23 -1.09
C PRO A 62 -6.54 -8.72 -1.96
N ARG A 63 -5.92 -7.57 -1.60
CA ARG A 63 -4.77 -7.02 -2.34
C ARG A 63 -3.58 -7.97 -2.29
N LYS A 64 -3.25 -8.50 -1.11
CA LYS A 64 -2.18 -9.50 -0.92
C LYS A 64 -2.42 -10.73 -1.81
N ARG A 65 -3.61 -11.34 -1.72
CA ARG A 65 -3.93 -12.54 -2.53
C ARG A 65 -3.76 -12.31 -4.03
N GLN A 66 -4.24 -11.16 -4.53
CA GLN A 66 -4.11 -10.84 -5.96
C GLN A 66 -2.67 -10.56 -6.36
N PHE A 67 -1.90 -9.84 -5.54
CA PHE A 67 -0.49 -9.60 -5.79
C PHE A 67 0.30 -10.91 -5.85
N GLU A 68 0.10 -11.78 -4.88
CA GLU A 68 0.75 -13.11 -4.87
C GLU A 68 0.33 -13.97 -6.07
N ALA A 69 -0.92 -13.88 -6.53
CA ALA A 69 -1.37 -14.56 -7.74
C ALA A 69 -0.62 -14.06 -8.98
N VAL A 70 -0.51 -12.74 -9.14
CA VAL A 70 0.27 -12.11 -10.22
C VAL A 70 1.73 -12.55 -10.19
N LYS A 71 2.35 -12.57 -9.02
CA LYS A 71 3.74 -13.01 -8.85
C LYS A 71 3.93 -14.49 -9.16
N ARG A 72 3.00 -15.37 -8.76
CA ARG A 72 3.05 -16.82 -9.12
C ARG A 72 2.97 -17.07 -10.61
N LEU A 73 2.27 -16.21 -11.37
CA LEU A 73 2.22 -16.27 -12.84
C LEU A 73 3.51 -15.75 -13.49
N GLY A 74 4.45 -15.23 -12.72
CA GLY A 74 5.70 -14.64 -13.21
C GLY A 74 5.49 -13.32 -13.94
N LEU A 75 4.41 -12.57 -13.62
CA LEU A 75 4.07 -11.33 -14.29
C LEU A 75 4.76 -10.14 -13.63
N GLU A 76 5.04 -9.13 -14.43
CA GLU A 76 5.62 -7.88 -13.96
C GLU A 76 4.62 -7.08 -13.14
N THR A 77 5.07 -6.52 -12.03
CA THR A 77 4.32 -5.55 -11.22
C THR A 77 5.09 -4.23 -11.17
N ILE A 78 4.38 -3.11 -11.30
CA ILE A 78 4.96 -1.77 -11.31
C ILE A 78 4.63 -1.00 -10.05
N ASN A 79 5.46 -0.01 -9.73
CA ASN A 79 5.15 1.00 -8.73
C ASN A 79 4.38 2.16 -9.37
N ILE A 80 3.37 2.67 -8.68
CA ILE A 80 2.72 3.93 -9.03
C ILE A 80 3.13 4.98 -8.00
N ILE A 81 3.96 5.91 -8.43
CA ILE A 81 4.51 6.97 -7.59
C ILE A 81 4.01 8.31 -8.12
N ASP A 82 3.29 9.05 -7.28
CA ASP A 82 2.81 10.38 -7.66
C ASP A 82 4.00 11.34 -7.82
N LYS A 83 3.98 12.15 -8.87
CA LYS A 83 5.05 13.11 -9.18
C LYS A 83 5.31 14.16 -8.09
N THR A 84 4.39 14.33 -7.16
CA THR A 84 4.54 15.25 -6.03
C THR A 84 5.11 14.59 -4.78
N ALA A 85 5.34 13.28 -4.81
CA ALA A 85 6.01 12.57 -3.71
C ALA A 85 7.49 12.98 -3.64
N LEU A 86 7.99 13.18 -2.43
CA LEU A 86 9.39 13.50 -2.15
C LEU A 86 10.06 12.26 -1.57
N ILE A 87 10.95 11.65 -2.33
CA ILE A 87 11.62 10.40 -1.94
C ILE A 87 13.12 10.63 -1.99
N SER A 88 13.82 10.35 -0.89
CA SER A 88 15.28 10.47 -0.84
C SER A 88 15.95 9.41 -1.72
N ASP A 89 17.05 9.74 -2.39
CA ASP A 89 17.75 8.89 -3.37
C ASP A 89 18.21 7.54 -2.80
N SER A 90 18.44 7.44 -1.50
CA SER A 90 18.87 6.20 -0.83
C SER A 90 17.75 5.26 -0.46
N VAL A 91 16.48 5.64 -0.67
CA VAL A 91 15.32 4.81 -0.37
C VAL A 91 15.29 3.62 -1.32
N LYS A 92 15.10 2.43 -0.76
CA LYS A 92 14.91 1.21 -1.55
C LYS A 92 13.43 0.86 -1.57
N ILE A 93 12.88 0.67 -2.76
CA ILE A 93 11.46 0.36 -2.95
C ILE A 93 11.34 -0.92 -3.78
N GLY A 94 10.59 -1.89 -3.28
CA GLY A 94 10.24 -3.11 -4.00
C GLY A 94 9.27 -2.83 -5.16
N THR A 95 8.32 -3.70 -5.38
CA THR A 95 7.42 -3.61 -6.55
C THR A 95 5.94 -3.65 -6.16
N GLY A 96 5.06 -3.13 -7.02
CA GLY A 96 3.62 -3.09 -6.79
C GLY A 96 3.18 -2.07 -5.74
N ASN A 97 4.03 -1.11 -5.39
CA ASN A 97 3.74 -0.09 -4.37
C ASN A 97 2.99 1.11 -4.94
N PHE A 98 2.09 1.67 -4.15
CA PHE A 98 1.49 2.97 -4.38
C PHE A 98 2.11 4.01 -3.43
N ILE A 99 2.65 5.09 -3.98
CA ILE A 99 3.12 6.26 -3.24
C ILE A 99 2.30 7.46 -3.68
N GLY A 100 1.44 7.93 -2.79
CA GLY A 100 0.44 8.95 -3.08
C GLY A 100 0.98 10.38 -3.04
N LYS A 101 0.11 11.31 -3.38
CA LYS A 101 0.40 12.74 -3.51
C LYS A 101 1.03 13.33 -2.25
N MET A 102 2.12 14.07 -2.42
CA MET A 102 2.82 14.77 -1.34
C MET A 102 3.29 13.85 -0.20
N ALA A 103 3.45 12.55 -0.44
CA ALA A 103 4.11 11.66 0.51
C ALA A 103 5.61 12.02 0.60
N VAL A 104 6.16 11.94 1.80
CA VAL A 104 7.59 12.21 2.06
C VAL A 104 8.22 10.95 2.64
N ILE A 105 9.30 10.47 2.01
CA ILE A 105 10.02 9.27 2.44
C ILE A 105 11.50 9.61 2.55
N ASN A 106 12.00 9.60 3.78
CA ASN A 106 13.34 10.07 4.11
C ASN A 106 14.41 8.98 4.01
N ILE A 107 15.65 9.46 4.12
CA ILE A 107 16.89 8.72 3.91
C ILE A 107 16.93 7.37 4.63
N GLY A 108 17.50 6.35 3.97
CA GLY A 108 17.76 5.02 4.56
C GLY A 108 16.52 4.16 4.76
N THR A 109 15.34 4.64 4.39
CA THR A 109 14.10 3.85 4.47
C THR A 109 14.08 2.73 3.43
N VAL A 110 13.56 1.57 3.83
CA VAL A 110 13.36 0.41 2.96
C VAL A 110 11.87 0.06 2.91
N ILE A 111 11.33 -0.05 1.72
CA ILE A 111 9.94 -0.42 1.46
C ILE A 111 9.92 -1.70 0.63
N GLY A 112 9.24 -2.72 1.12
CA GLY A 112 9.04 -3.98 0.42
C GLY A 112 8.02 -3.89 -0.72
N ASP A 113 7.22 -4.94 -0.90
CA ASP A 113 6.30 -5.08 -2.02
C ASP A 113 4.85 -4.79 -1.64
N ASN A 114 4.07 -4.32 -2.64
CA ASN A 114 2.61 -4.21 -2.56
C ASN A 114 2.10 -3.35 -1.39
N ASN A 115 2.80 -2.28 -1.07
CA ASN A 115 2.44 -1.34 -0.02
C ASN A 115 1.62 -0.17 -0.56
N MET A 116 0.83 0.44 0.30
CA MET A 116 0.09 1.67 0.05
C MET A 116 0.57 2.76 1.00
N VAL A 117 1.33 3.70 0.50
CA VAL A 117 1.70 4.94 1.21
C VAL A 117 0.82 6.07 0.66
N ASN A 118 -0.24 6.42 1.39
CA ASN A 118 -1.21 7.37 0.91
C ASN A 118 -0.74 8.83 1.03
N SER A 119 -1.54 9.73 0.46
CA SER A 119 -1.22 11.15 0.34
C SER A 119 -0.84 11.80 1.67
N LYS A 120 0.17 12.66 1.63
CA LYS A 120 0.69 13.43 2.77
C LYS A 120 1.25 12.59 3.93
N SER A 121 1.52 11.30 3.73
CA SER A 121 2.22 10.50 4.73
C SER A 121 3.67 10.95 4.84
N LEU A 122 4.17 11.06 6.07
CA LEU A 122 5.56 11.35 6.37
C LEU A 122 6.21 10.11 7.00
N ILE A 123 7.24 9.61 6.34
CA ILE A 123 8.06 8.49 6.79
C ILE A 123 9.47 9.01 6.99
N GLU A 124 9.87 9.10 8.25
CA GLU A 124 11.18 9.57 8.64
C GLU A 124 12.28 8.54 8.35
N HIS A 125 13.53 8.92 8.66
CA HIS A 125 14.73 8.17 8.30
C HIS A 125 14.77 6.75 8.83
N HIS A 126 15.44 5.85 8.07
CA HIS A 126 15.75 4.46 8.45
C HIS A 126 14.55 3.58 8.84
N CYS A 127 13.35 3.94 8.41
CA CYS A 127 12.19 3.08 8.60
C CYS A 127 12.28 1.83 7.73
N THR A 128 11.69 0.73 8.22
CA THR A 128 11.52 -0.50 7.45
C THR A 128 10.03 -0.78 7.31
N ILE A 129 9.53 -0.77 6.09
CA ILE A 129 8.15 -1.11 5.76
C ILE A 129 8.20 -2.42 4.98
N MET A 130 7.67 -3.49 5.56
CA MET A 130 7.69 -4.81 4.94
C MET A 130 6.69 -4.88 3.78
N ASN A 131 5.90 -5.92 3.65
CA ASN A 131 5.05 -6.11 2.49
C ASN A 131 3.56 -5.90 2.82
N HIS A 132 2.77 -5.59 1.80
CA HIS A 132 1.31 -5.53 1.87
C HIS A 132 0.74 -4.53 2.88
N THR A 133 1.56 -3.61 3.41
CA THR A 133 1.14 -2.65 4.43
C THR A 133 0.22 -1.58 3.84
N ARG A 134 -0.47 -0.87 4.73
CA ARG A 134 -1.24 0.30 4.37
C ARG A 134 -0.96 1.44 5.35
N ILE A 135 -0.28 2.47 4.86
CA ILE A 135 -0.01 3.71 5.57
C ILE A 135 -1.00 4.73 5.03
N ALA A 136 -2.04 5.03 5.83
CA ALA A 136 -3.14 5.87 5.37
C ALA A 136 -2.76 7.36 5.35
N THR A 137 -3.66 8.18 4.84
CA THR A 137 -3.48 9.61 4.59
C THR A 137 -2.96 10.36 5.82
N ALA A 138 -1.93 11.18 5.62
CA ALA A 138 -1.33 12.06 6.63
C ALA A 138 -0.81 11.32 7.89
N THR A 139 -0.44 10.06 7.77
CA THR A 139 0.24 9.31 8.84
C THR A 139 1.65 9.85 9.02
N VAL A 140 2.13 9.92 10.26
CA VAL A 140 3.50 10.30 10.61
C VAL A 140 4.20 9.13 11.28
N MET A 141 5.32 8.71 10.71
CA MET A 141 6.23 7.71 11.28
C MET A 141 7.58 8.37 11.55
N ASN A 142 8.00 8.40 12.80
CA ASN A 142 9.32 8.90 13.16
C ASN A 142 10.43 7.88 12.82
N GLY A 143 11.69 8.23 13.03
CA GLY A 143 12.82 7.42 12.58
C GLY A 143 12.87 6.01 13.18
N ASP A 144 13.45 5.08 12.43
CA ASP A 144 13.71 3.69 12.84
C ASP A 144 12.45 2.86 13.18
N VAL A 145 11.27 3.26 12.69
CA VAL A 145 10.03 2.48 12.86
C VAL A 145 10.04 1.28 11.92
N VAL A 146 9.63 0.12 12.45
CA VAL A 146 9.43 -1.11 11.68
C VAL A 146 7.94 -1.40 11.55
N VAL A 147 7.45 -1.51 10.32
CA VAL A 147 6.07 -1.90 9.99
C VAL A 147 6.10 -3.25 9.34
N GLU A 148 5.55 -4.26 10.02
CA GLU A 148 5.53 -5.64 9.54
C GLU A 148 4.44 -5.89 8.49
N ASP A 149 4.47 -7.07 7.87
CA ASP A 149 3.58 -7.45 6.78
C ASP A 149 2.11 -7.20 7.11
N GLY A 150 1.41 -6.60 6.16
CA GLY A 150 -0.03 -6.39 6.26
C GLY A 150 -0.49 -5.40 7.33
N ALA A 151 0.39 -4.79 8.08
CA ALA A 151 0.01 -3.80 9.10
C ALA A 151 -0.67 -2.58 8.47
N TYR A 152 -1.64 -2.02 9.19
CA TYR A 152 -2.42 -0.86 8.77
C TYR A 152 -2.29 0.29 9.78
N LEU A 153 -1.82 1.43 9.32
CA LEU A 153 -1.82 2.68 10.06
C LEU A 153 -2.94 3.57 9.54
N GLY A 154 -3.92 3.85 10.38
CA GLY A 154 -5.06 4.70 10.06
C GLY A 154 -4.66 6.15 9.81
N SER A 155 -5.51 6.87 9.08
CA SER A 155 -5.25 8.28 8.72
C SER A 155 -4.90 9.12 9.94
N MET A 156 -3.90 9.98 9.82
CA MET A 156 -3.40 10.88 10.87
C MET A 156 -2.85 10.15 12.11
N ALA A 157 -2.60 8.84 12.05
CA ALA A 157 -1.88 8.16 13.12
C ALA A 157 -0.43 8.66 13.19
N CYS A 158 0.10 8.72 14.41
CA CYS A 158 1.49 9.09 14.68
C CYS A 158 2.19 7.96 15.44
N CYS A 159 3.38 7.56 15.00
CA CYS A 159 4.22 6.60 15.68
C CYS A 159 5.54 7.26 16.06
N ILE A 160 5.92 7.22 17.34
CA ILE A 160 7.25 7.69 17.78
C ILE A 160 8.33 6.76 17.22
N GLY A 161 9.57 7.24 17.22
CA GLY A 161 10.71 6.49 16.67
C GLY A 161 10.97 5.16 17.38
N GLN A 162 11.62 4.23 16.66
CA GLN A 162 12.12 2.95 17.17
C GLN A 162 11.04 1.96 17.61
N GLN A 163 9.80 2.11 17.14
CA GLN A 163 8.71 1.20 17.47
C GLN A 163 8.52 0.14 16.38
N ARG A 164 7.99 -1.01 16.78
CA ARG A 164 7.59 -2.09 15.90
C ARG A 164 6.07 -2.22 15.86
N LEU A 165 5.51 -2.18 14.67
CA LEU A 165 4.09 -2.43 14.41
C LEU A 165 3.96 -3.82 13.82
N GLY A 166 3.48 -4.76 14.63
CA GLY A 166 3.46 -6.19 14.32
C GLY A 166 2.57 -6.55 13.13
N GLU A 167 2.80 -7.73 12.60
CA GLU A 167 2.12 -8.28 11.43
C GLU A 167 0.60 -8.18 11.56
N PHE A 168 -0.07 -7.68 10.50
CA PHE A 168 -1.51 -7.46 10.46
C PHE A 168 -2.08 -6.66 11.64
N SER A 169 -1.26 -5.88 12.35
CA SER A 169 -1.76 -4.95 13.34
C SER A 169 -2.57 -3.82 12.69
N ILE A 170 -3.50 -3.24 13.44
CA ILE A 170 -4.31 -2.11 13.00
C ILE A 170 -4.13 -0.98 14.00
N ILE A 171 -3.61 0.13 13.54
CA ILE A 171 -3.54 1.39 14.28
C ILE A 171 -4.70 2.25 13.83
N GLY A 172 -5.57 2.63 14.75
CA GLY A 172 -6.75 3.47 14.45
C GLY A 172 -6.37 4.87 13.98
N ALA A 173 -7.29 5.51 13.27
CA ALA A 173 -7.09 6.88 12.80
C ALA A 173 -6.85 7.83 14.00
N GLY A 174 -5.90 8.75 13.85
CA GLY A 174 -5.52 9.73 14.90
C GLY A 174 -4.87 9.14 16.14
N ALA A 175 -4.52 7.85 16.15
CA ALA A 175 -3.87 7.23 17.29
C ALA A 175 -2.39 7.66 17.42
N VAL A 176 -1.89 7.78 18.65
CA VAL A 176 -0.48 8.07 18.93
C VAL A 176 0.17 6.85 19.57
N VAL A 177 1.03 6.17 18.81
CA VAL A 177 1.75 4.97 19.24
C VAL A 177 3.02 5.37 19.96
N LEU A 178 3.12 4.97 21.23
CA LEU A 178 4.25 5.25 22.13
C LEU A 178 5.04 3.99 22.52
N GLY A 179 4.72 2.83 21.95
CA GLY A 179 5.37 1.56 22.21
C GLY A 179 5.01 0.54 21.14
N ASP A 180 5.69 -0.61 21.14
CA ASP A 180 5.44 -1.67 20.19
C ASP A 180 4.00 -2.15 20.22
N ILE A 181 3.47 -2.50 19.04
CA ILE A 181 2.16 -3.12 18.89
C ILE A 181 2.36 -4.56 18.41
N GLU A 182 1.83 -5.50 19.18
CA GLU A 182 1.93 -6.92 18.84
C GLU A 182 1.17 -7.26 17.55
N PRO A 183 1.55 -8.36 16.86
CA PRO A 183 0.83 -8.85 15.69
C PRO A 183 -0.66 -9.05 15.95
N HIS A 184 -1.47 -8.88 14.90
CA HIS A 184 -2.92 -9.10 14.90
C HIS A 184 -3.71 -8.29 15.95
N CYS A 185 -3.12 -7.24 16.52
CA CYS A 185 -3.78 -6.35 17.48
C CYS A 185 -4.40 -5.13 16.80
N THR A 186 -5.49 -4.64 17.37
CA THR A 186 -6.04 -3.31 17.04
C THR A 186 -5.77 -2.37 18.21
N ALA A 187 -5.05 -1.28 17.94
CA ALA A 187 -4.75 -0.25 18.93
C ALA A 187 -5.31 1.11 18.48
N VAL A 188 -5.91 1.86 19.42
CA VAL A 188 -6.54 3.16 19.15
C VAL A 188 -6.27 4.14 20.30
N GLY A 189 -6.40 5.42 20.00
CA GLY A 189 -6.41 6.51 21.00
C GLY A 189 -5.07 7.20 21.21
N VAL A 190 -5.04 8.14 22.15
CA VAL A 190 -3.89 8.97 22.53
C VAL A 190 -3.71 8.88 24.04
N PRO A 191 -2.73 8.08 24.53
CA PRO A 191 -1.87 7.18 23.78
C PRO A 191 -2.64 5.97 23.23
N ALA A 192 -2.11 5.33 22.17
CA ALA A 192 -2.69 4.14 21.60
C ALA A 192 -2.70 2.97 22.59
N LYS A 193 -3.86 2.33 22.72
CA LYS A 193 -4.04 1.15 23.57
C LYS A 193 -4.68 0.02 22.76
N VAL A 194 -4.21 -1.20 22.96
CA VAL A 194 -4.82 -2.39 22.34
C VAL A 194 -6.23 -2.57 22.89
N ILE A 195 -7.20 -2.56 21.98
CA ILE A 195 -8.63 -2.76 22.29
C ILE A 195 -9.15 -4.10 21.78
N LYS A 196 -8.40 -4.77 20.89
CA LYS A 196 -8.79 -6.04 20.30
C LYS A 196 -7.54 -6.83 19.90
N ARG A 197 -7.54 -8.14 20.18
CA ARG A 197 -6.63 -9.12 19.62
C ARG A 197 -7.42 -10.01 18.68
N ARG A 198 -6.96 -10.22 17.47
CA ARG A 198 -7.58 -11.12 16.50
C ARG A 198 -6.84 -12.45 16.60
N ALA A 199 -7.57 -13.57 16.56
CA ALA A 199 -6.94 -14.88 16.42
C ALA A 199 -6.22 -14.95 15.07
N ASP A 200 -5.09 -15.64 15.04
CA ASP A 200 -4.39 -15.98 13.80
C ASP A 200 -5.38 -16.72 12.88
N ARG A 201 -5.47 -16.30 11.62
CA ARG A 201 -6.31 -16.93 10.60
C ARG A 201 -5.47 -17.75 9.66
#